data_8b9e51105959df0f0f8deb8b53da3b26
#
_entry.id   8b9e51105959df0f0f8deb8b53da3b26
#
_cell.length_a   1.000
_cell.length_b   1.000
_cell.length_c   1.000
_cell.angle_alpha   90.00
_cell.angle_beta   90.00
_cell.angle_gamma   90.00
#
_symmetry.space_group_name_H-M   'P 1'
#
loop_
_entity.id
_entity.type
_entity.pdbx_description
1 polymer ?
#
loop_
_entity_poly.entity_id
_entity_poly.type
_entity_poly.pdbx_seq_one_letter_code
_entity_poly.pdbx_strand_id
1 'polypeptide(L)'
;DLLREFLGAPDDQIDCPTEAQRELFGPTRRRVPEMLDLKNPVLLGPVQNQEHHMNGVVARRDNFNEPILGFLEQCYDEFAQLTGRRYGLIQEYRTEDADTVFVSLGCAAENVEAACDYLREQRGAKVGSIHINVIRPFPEAAVINALRGKKNVIVLERTDEGMSGDNPLGRDIRTTLSKGQEASRYGGTLPSITLDQTPRIFRGSYGLGSRDFRPEHTLGAYEFAVGGTVRKDGKSAADGETYFTLG
;
A
#
# COMPACT_ATOMS: atom_id res chain seq x y z
N ASP A 1 15.26 -6.36 -15.07
CA ASP A 1 16.38 -5.54 -14.60
C ASP A 1 16.04 -4.82 -13.29
N LEU A 2 14.94 -4.07 -13.19
CA LEU A 2 14.49 -3.47 -11.92
C LEU A 2 14.34 -4.50 -10.78
N LEU A 3 13.86 -5.69 -11.09
CA LEU A 3 13.74 -6.76 -10.09
C LEU A 3 15.11 -7.25 -9.60
N ARG A 4 16.12 -7.24 -10.46
CA ARG A 4 17.50 -7.58 -10.12
C ARG A 4 18.15 -6.53 -9.25
N GLU A 5 17.99 -5.24 -9.57
CA GLU A 5 18.45 -4.13 -8.76
C GLU A 5 17.75 -4.14 -7.38
N PHE A 6 16.44 -4.35 -7.37
CA PHE A 6 15.65 -4.42 -6.14
C PHE A 6 16.10 -5.55 -5.22
N LEU A 7 16.36 -6.73 -5.76
CA LEU A 7 16.87 -7.87 -5.00
C LEU A 7 18.35 -7.70 -4.62
N GLY A 8 19.09 -6.82 -5.31
CA GLY A 8 20.53 -6.62 -5.09
C GLY A 8 21.36 -7.88 -5.27
N ALA A 9 20.84 -8.82 -6.06
CA ALA A 9 21.51 -10.07 -6.35
C ALA A 9 22.27 -9.96 -7.68
N PRO A 10 23.52 -10.45 -7.76
CA PRO A 10 24.21 -10.62 -9.02
C PRO A 10 23.38 -11.49 -9.98
N ASP A 11 23.54 -11.26 -11.29
CA ASP A 11 22.77 -11.95 -12.34
C ASP A 11 22.83 -13.48 -12.25
N ASP A 12 23.98 -14.02 -11.88
CA ASP A 12 24.23 -15.44 -11.67
C ASP A 12 23.51 -16.05 -10.45
N GLN A 13 23.12 -15.24 -9.49
CA GLN A 13 22.40 -15.69 -8.30
C GLN A 13 20.89 -15.78 -8.46
N ILE A 14 20.32 -15.16 -9.47
CA ILE A 14 18.88 -15.20 -9.73
C ILE A 14 18.46 -16.58 -10.23
N ASP A 15 19.28 -17.19 -11.07
CA ASP A 15 19.00 -18.49 -11.65
C ASP A 15 19.58 -19.65 -10.81
N CYS A 16 20.53 -19.37 -9.93
CA CYS A 16 21.19 -20.32 -9.04
C CYS A 16 20.89 -19.96 -7.58
N PRO A 17 19.81 -20.50 -6.97
CA PRO A 17 19.52 -20.24 -5.58
C PRO A 17 20.66 -20.66 -4.66
N THR A 18 20.99 -19.81 -3.70
CA THR A 18 21.98 -20.09 -2.65
C THR A 18 21.59 -21.30 -1.80
N GLU A 19 22.56 -21.89 -1.07
CA GLU A 19 22.28 -23.01 -0.17
C GLU A 19 21.19 -22.67 0.85
N ALA A 20 21.23 -21.48 1.44
CA ALA A 20 20.21 -21.00 2.36
C ALA A 20 18.82 -20.89 1.72
N GLN A 21 18.75 -20.47 0.46
CA GLN A 21 17.48 -20.44 -0.29
C GLN A 21 16.98 -21.84 -0.62
N ARG A 22 17.87 -22.81 -0.91
CA ARG A 22 17.51 -24.21 -1.13
C ARG A 22 17.00 -24.86 0.16
N GLU A 23 17.63 -24.54 1.29
CA GLU A 23 17.23 -25.04 2.60
C GLU A 23 15.85 -24.53 2.98
N LEU A 24 15.56 -23.24 2.72
CA LEU A 24 14.29 -22.61 3.02
C LEU A 24 13.16 -23.04 2.07
N PHE A 25 13.42 -23.04 0.77
CA PHE A 25 12.39 -23.26 -0.28
C PHE A 25 12.42 -24.70 -0.86
N GLY A 26 13.34 -25.54 -0.40
CA GLY A 26 13.54 -26.91 -0.88
C GLY A 26 14.44 -27.01 -2.11
N PRO A 27 14.91 -28.23 -2.41
CA PRO A 27 15.95 -28.48 -3.44
C PRO A 27 15.47 -28.27 -4.87
N THR A 28 14.16 -28.28 -5.11
CA THR A 28 13.57 -28.08 -6.42
C THR A 28 12.38 -27.14 -6.36
N ARG A 29 12.48 -26.06 -7.09
CA ARG A 29 11.39 -25.12 -7.24
C ARG A 29 10.41 -25.62 -8.30
N ARG A 30 9.33 -26.29 -7.92
CA ARG A 30 8.19 -26.50 -8.82
C ARG A 30 7.44 -25.18 -8.96
N ARG A 31 7.64 -24.52 -10.11
CA ARG A 31 6.94 -23.26 -10.41
C ARG A 31 5.46 -23.48 -10.76
N VAL A 32 5.17 -24.58 -11.46
CA VAL A 32 3.82 -24.94 -11.92
C VAL A 32 3.70 -26.45 -11.83
N PRO A 33 2.62 -27.03 -11.32
CA PRO A 33 2.36 -28.45 -11.44
C PRO A 33 2.32 -28.82 -12.93
N GLU A 34 2.83 -29.99 -13.29
CA GLU A 34 2.70 -30.50 -14.65
C GLU A 34 1.22 -30.59 -14.99
N MET A 35 0.81 -29.89 -16.03
CA MET A 35 -0.61 -29.87 -16.46
C MET A 35 -1.14 -31.23 -16.93
N LEU A 36 -0.22 -32.13 -17.28
CA LEU A 36 -0.51 -33.49 -17.75
C LEU A 36 0.15 -34.53 -16.82
N ASP A 37 -0.20 -34.52 -15.56
CA ASP A 37 0.14 -35.60 -14.65
C ASP A 37 -1.06 -36.55 -14.51
N LEU A 38 -0.96 -37.72 -15.14
CA LEU A 38 -2.03 -38.73 -15.09
C LEU A 38 -2.26 -39.29 -13.68
N LYS A 39 -1.30 -39.18 -12.78
CA LYS A 39 -1.44 -39.62 -11.38
C LYS A 39 -2.13 -38.57 -10.50
N ASN A 40 -1.98 -37.30 -10.86
CA ASN A 40 -2.60 -36.16 -10.19
C ASN A 40 -3.23 -35.24 -11.24
N PRO A 41 -4.32 -35.63 -11.87
CA PRO A 41 -4.92 -34.86 -12.95
C PRO A 41 -5.42 -33.51 -12.43
N VAL A 42 -5.07 -32.43 -13.15
CA VAL A 42 -5.56 -31.09 -12.89
C VAL A 42 -6.58 -30.71 -13.94
N LEU A 43 -7.77 -30.33 -13.51
CA LEU A 43 -8.83 -29.82 -14.39
C LEU A 43 -8.71 -28.28 -14.43
N LEU A 44 -8.37 -27.73 -15.59
CA LEU A 44 -8.26 -26.29 -15.81
C LEU A 44 -9.41 -25.79 -16.70
N GLY A 45 -9.93 -24.60 -16.35
CA GLY A 45 -10.95 -23.91 -17.13
C GLY A 45 -12.34 -24.56 -17.13
N PRO A 46 -12.76 -25.33 -16.10
CA PRO A 46 -14.08 -25.91 -16.06
C PRO A 46 -15.16 -24.85 -15.90
N VAL A 47 -16.33 -25.10 -16.49
CA VAL A 47 -17.54 -24.37 -16.15
C VAL A 47 -18.06 -24.93 -14.82
N GLN A 48 -18.28 -24.07 -13.85
CA GLN A 48 -18.82 -24.45 -12.54
C GLN A 48 -20.32 -24.13 -12.47
N ASN A 49 -21.10 -25.05 -11.89
CA ASN A 49 -22.46 -24.74 -11.49
C ASN A 49 -22.48 -23.71 -10.35
N GLN A 50 -23.61 -23.02 -10.20
CA GLN A 50 -23.73 -21.90 -9.25
C GLN A 50 -23.34 -22.29 -7.82
N GLU A 51 -23.73 -23.48 -7.37
CA GLU A 51 -23.44 -23.97 -6.01
C GLU A 51 -21.94 -24.17 -5.80
N HIS A 52 -21.24 -24.76 -6.75
CA HIS A 52 -19.79 -24.95 -6.67
C HIS A 52 -19.04 -23.64 -6.72
N HIS A 53 -19.51 -22.71 -7.57
CA HIS A 53 -18.92 -21.37 -7.62
C HIS A 53 -19.09 -20.62 -6.30
N MET A 54 -20.30 -20.63 -5.72
CA MET A 54 -20.57 -19.97 -4.44
C MET A 54 -19.77 -20.58 -3.29
N ASN A 55 -19.66 -21.90 -3.22
CA ASN A 55 -18.80 -22.55 -2.23
C ASN A 55 -17.34 -22.13 -2.36
N GLY A 56 -16.83 -22.01 -3.59
CA GLY A 56 -15.48 -21.48 -3.86
C GLY A 56 -15.32 -20.02 -3.44
N VAL A 57 -16.36 -19.21 -3.59
CA VAL A 57 -16.34 -17.80 -3.12
C VAL A 57 -16.26 -17.73 -1.60
N VAL A 58 -17.03 -18.55 -0.88
CA VAL A 58 -16.99 -18.63 0.59
C VAL A 58 -15.63 -19.14 1.05
N ALA A 59 -15.16 -20.25 0.50
CA ALA A 59 -13.87 -20.84 0.86
C ALA A 59 -12.67 -19.88 0.67
N ARG A 60 -12.73 -19.02 -0.33
CA ARG A 60 -11.67 -17.99 -0.53
C ARG A 60 -11.58 -17.00 0.62
N ARG A 61 -12.69 -16.62 1.25
CA ARG A 61 -12.65 -15.71 2.41
C ARG A 61 -11.91 -16.33 3.57
N ASP A 62 -12.22 -17.59 3.89
CA ASP A 62 -11.65 -18.27 5.04
C ASP A 62 -10.18 -18.66 4.84
N ASN A 63 -9.81 -19.03 3.60
CA ASN A 63 -8.48 -19.56 3.31
C ASN A 63 -7.49 -18.54 2.72
N PHE A 64 -7.98 -17.46 2.11
CA PHE A 64 -7.13 -16.48 1.41
C PHE A 64 -7.27 -15.04 1.91
N ASN A 65 -8.16 -14.75 2.83
CA ASN A 65 -8.28 -13.41 3.41
C ASN A 65 -7.61 -13.36 4.79
N GLU A 66 -8.15 -14.11 5.74
CA GLU A 66 -7.69 -14.10 7.14
C GLU A 66 -6.21 -14.50 7.31
N PRO A 67 -5.74 -15.64 6.77
CA PRO A 67 -4.39 -16.14 7.08
C PRO A 67 -3.29 -15.46 6.25
N ILE A 68 -3.60 -14.80 5.13
CA ILE A 68 -2.56 -14.34 4.19
C ILE A 68 -1.68 -13.26 4.78
N LEU A 69 -2.22 -12.28 5.52
CA LEU A 69 -1.40 -11.21 6.07
C LEU A 69 -0.36 -11.75 7.06
N GLY A 70 -0.76 -12.62 7.99
CA GLY A 70 0.17 -13.25 8.92
C GLY A 70 1.20 -14.13 8.23
N PHE A 71 0.81 -14.84 7.17
CA PHE A 71 1.75 -15.61 6.36
C PHE A 71 2.76 -14.72 5.62
N LEU A 72 2.31 -13.57 5.08
CA LEU A 72 3.21 -12.60 4.44
C LEU A 72 4.21 -12.00 5.44
N GLU A 73 3.79 -11.70 6.67
CA GLU A 73 4.72 -11.22 7.70
C GLU A 73 5.81 -12.25 7.99
N GLN A 74 5.46 -13.54 8.09
CA GLN A 74 6.44 -14.61 8.21
C GLN A 74 7.41 -14.64 7.01
N CYS A 75 6.88 -14.56 5.79
CA CYS A 75 7.72 -14.51 4.58
C CYS A 75 8.65 -13.29 4.56
N TYR A 76 8.21 -12.13 5.02
CA TYR A 76 9.06 -10.94 5.13
C TYR A 76 10.16 -11.12 6.18
N ASP A 77 9.86 -11.76 7.31
CA ASP A 77 10.86 -12.07 8.33
C ASP A 77 11.90 -13.07 7.82
N GLU A 78 11.48 -14.12 7.12
CA GLU A 78 12.40 -15.08 6.47
C GLU A 78 13.27 -14.40 5.41
N PHE A 79 12.66 -13.54 4.58
CA PHE A 79 13.41 -12.75 3.60
C PHE A 79 14.44 -11.83 4.26
N ALA A 80 14.07 -11.20 5.37
CA ALA A 80 14.98 -10.34 6.12
C ALA A 80 16.17 -11.14 6.70
N GLN A 81 15.95 -12.35 7.18
CA GLN A 81 17.02 -13.23 7.66
C GLN A 81 18.00 -13.60 6.53
N LEU A 82 17.49 -13.84 5.33
CA LEU A 82 18.33 -14.23 4.17
C LEU A 82 19.10 -13.06 3.56
N THR A 83 18.51 -11.87 3.53
CA THR A 83 19.03 -10.75 2.74
C THR A 83 19.51 -9.57 3.58
N GLY A 84 19.15 -9.53 4.85
CA GLY A 84 19.32 -8.35 5.71
C GLY A 84 18.34 -7.23 5.44
N ARG A 85 17.42 -7.36 4.45
CA ARG A 85 16.42 -6.35 4.09
C ARG A 85 15.10 -6.67 4.76
N ARG A 86 14.56 -5.70 5.46
CA ARG A 86 13.30 -5.86 6.18
C ARG A 86 12.17 -5.10 5.46
N TYR A 87 11.12 -5.83 5.15
CA TYR A 87 9.88 -5.30 4.62
C TYR A 87 8.73 -5.60 5.59
N GLY A 88 7.61 -4.89 5.44
CA GLY A 88 6.38 -5.12 6.20
C GLY A 88 5.15 -4.97 5.29
N LEU A 89 3.97 -5.16 5.84
CA LEU A 89 2.71 -4.94 5.13
C LEU A 89 2.57 -3.49 4.65
N ILE A 90 3.05 -2.57 5.45
CA ILE A 90 3.28 -1.16 5.14
C ILE A 90 4.69 -0.78 5.57
N GLN A 91 5.24 0.28 5.01
CA GLN A 91 6.51 0.86 5.44
C GLN A 91 6.31 2.31 5.82
N GLU A 92 6.70 2.63 7.03
CA GLU A 92 6.62 3.98 7.58
C GLU A 92 7.97 4.67 7.51
N TYR A 93 7.98 5.92 7.06
CA TYR A 93 9.18 6.76 6.99
C TYR A 93 8.93 8.08 7.68
N ARG A 94 9.67 8.34 8.76
CA ARG A 94 9.60 9.56 9.60
C ARG A 94 8.17 9.91 10.05
N THR A 95 7.37 8.89 10.42
CA THR A 95 5.97 9.09 10.81
C THR A 95 5.78 9.35 12.30
N GLU A 96 6.76 9.11 13.15
CA GLU A 96 6.65 9.10 14.60
C GLU A 96 6.13 10.43 15.16
N ASP A 97 6.69 11.55 14.70
CA ASP A 97 6.34 12.91 15.10
C ASP A 97 5.52 13.67 14.05
N ALA A 98 5.19 12.99 12.93
CA ALA A 98 4.47 13.59 11.82
C ALA A 98 3.00 13.83 12.17
N ASP A 99 2.50 15.02 11.88
CA ASP A 99 1.07 15.34 11.92
C ASP A 99 0.41 15.27 10.53
N THR A 100 1.23 15.27 9.47
CA THR A 100 0.81 15.07 8.09
C THR A 100 1.60 13.92 7.48
N VAL A 101 0.92 12.96 6.85
CA VAL A 101 1.58 11.82 6.19
C VAL A 101 1.11 11.66 4.76
N PHE A 102 2.06 11.34 3.88
CA PHE A 102 1.75 10.87 2.53
C PHE A 102 1.48 9.37 2.55
N VAL A 103 0.58 8.92 1.68
CA VAL A 103 0.36 7.49 1.45
C VAL A 103 0.47 7.24 -0.05
N SER A 104 1.31 6.28 -0.43
CA SER A 104 1.60 5.97 -1.82
C SER A 104 1.81 4.48 -2.08
N LEU A 105 1.90 4.12 -3.36
CA LEU A 105 2.16 2.79 -3.87
C LEU A 105 3.38 2.79 -4.81
N GLY A 106 4.10 1.69 -4.83
CA GLY A 106 5.15 1.43 -5.79
C GLY A 106 6.30 2.45 -5.76
N CYS A 107 6.88 2.72 -6.92
CA CYS A 107 8.08 3.56 -7.06
C CYS A 107 7.89 5.05 -6.68
N ALA A 108 6.67 5.49 -6.40
CA ALA A 108 6.45 6.86 -5.91
C ALA A 108 7.02 7.08 -4.51
N ALA A 109 7.19 6.03 -3.71
CA ALA A 109 7.62 6.11 -2.32
C ALA A 109 8.95 6.87 -2.17
N GLU A 110 9.96 6.56 -2.97
CA GLU A 110 11.28 7.18 -2.90
C GLU A 110 11.24 8.69 -3.17
N ASN A 111 10.45 9.11 -4.17
CA ASN A 111 10.24 10.53 -4.46
C ASN A 111 9.51 11.25 -3.31
N VAL A 112 8.58 10.56 -2.68
CA VAL A 112 7.83 11.09 -1.53
C VAL A 112 8.74 11.21 -0.31
N GLU A 113 9.58 10.22 -0.03
CA GLU A 113 10.55 10.24 1.06
C GLU A 113 11.56 11.38 0.90
N ALA A 114 12.11 11.55 -0.29
CA ALA A 114 13.01 12.67 -0.59
C ALA A 114 12.34 14.05 -0.38
N ALA A 115 11.06 14.15 -0.76
CA ALA A 115 10.28 15.36 -0.50
C ALA A 115 10.00 15.59 1.00
N CYS A 116 9.75 14.51 1.76
CA CYS A 116 9.60 14.58 3.21
C CYS A 116 10.88 15.08 3.88
N ASP A 117 12.03 14.60 3.45
CA ASP A 117 13.33 15.08 3.97
C ASP A 117 13.50 16.56 3.72
N TYR A 118 13.28 17.02 2.49
CA TYR A 118 13.35 18.43 2.15
C TYR A 118 12.39 19.29 2.99
N LEU A 119 11.13 18.86 3.13
CA LEU A 119 10.13 19.60 3.92
C LEU A 119 10.53 19.70 5.40
N ARG A 120 11.09 18.64 5.96
CA ARG A 120 11.59 18.64 7.34
C ARG A 120 12.79 19.53 7.52
N GLU A 121 13.79 19.38 6.66
CA GLU A 121 15.08 20.08 6.79
C GLU A 121 14.98 21.57 6.43
N GLN A 122 14.25 21.89 5.38
CA GLN A 122 14.21 23.27 4.87
C GLN A 122 13.02 24.07 5.42
N ARG A 123 11.96 23.42 5.88
CA ARG A 123 10.73 24.11 6.31
C ARG A 123 10.29 23.74 7.74
N GLY A 124 11.00 22.86 8.41
CA GLY A 124 10.64 22.43 9.78
C GLY A 124 9.28 21.69 9.84
N ALA A 125 8.80 21.14 8.72
CA ALA A 125 7.50 20.51 8.65
C ALA A 125 7.50 19.15 9.36
N LYS A 126 6.45 18.83 10.10
CA LYS A 126 6.23 17.51 10.71
C LYS A 126 5.52 16.60 9.72
N VAL A 127 6.25 16.06 8.77
CA VAL A 127 5.72 15.25 7.67
C VAL A 127 6.46 13.91 7.57
N GLY A 128 5.74 12.87 7.18
CA GLY A 128 6.29 11.54 6.92
C GLY A 128 5.57 10.88 5.76
N SER A 129 5.94 9.65 5.44
CA SER A 129 5.28 8.86 4.41
C SER A 129 5.00 7.44 4.85
N ILE A 130 3.98 6.86 4.26
CA ILE A 130 3.56 5.48 4.42
C ILE A 130 3.49 4.87 3.02
N HIS A 131 4.27 3.84 2.80
CA HIS A 131 4.21 3.05 1.59
C HIS A 131 3.40 1.78 1.85
N ILE A 132 2.38 1.54 1.05
CA ILE A 132 1.56 0.33 1.13
C ILE A 132 2.20 -0.76 0.28
N ASN A 133 2.73 -1.80 0.91
CA ASN A 133 3.36 -2.92 0.22
C ASN A 133 2.35 -4.00 -0.19
N VAL A 134 1.23 -4.12 0.54
CA VAL A 134 0.21 -5.15 0.31
C VAL A 134 -1.14 -4.50 0.05
N ILE A 135 -1.69 -4.72 -1.15
CA ILE A 135 -2.98 -4.15 -1.55
C ILE A 135 -4.13 -5.13 -1.28
N ARG A 136 -3.86 -6.44 -1.34
CA ARG A 136 -4.88 -7.49 -1.16
C ARG A 136 -4.26 -8.74 -0.50
N PRO A 137 -4.78 -9.15 0.67
CA PRO A 137 -5.76 -8.44 1.51
C PRO A 137 -5.24 -7.08 1.96
N PHE A 138 -6.11 -6.07 2.10
CA PHE A 138 -5.67 -4.74 2.56
C PHE A 138 -5.29 -4.79 4.04
N PRO A 139 -4.14 -4.25 4.46
CA PRO A 139 -3.63 -4.37 5.83
C PRO A 139 -4.31 -3.36 6.78
N GLU A 140 -5.62 -3.50 6.97
CA GLU A 140 -6.47 -2.54 7.65
C GLU A 140 -5.96 -2.17 9.05
N ALA A 141 -5.55 -3.16 9.84
CA ALA A 141 -5.05 -2.92 11.20
C ALA A 141 -3.78 -2.06 11.22
N ALA A 142 -2.82 -2.37 10.34
CA ALA A 142 -1.58 -1.60 10.22
C ALA A 142 -1.87 -0.16 9.78
N VAL A 143 -2.74 0.02 8.79
CA VAL A 143 -3.13 1.35 8.28
C VAL A 143 -3.85 2.18 9.35
N ILE A 144 -4.79 1.61 10.11
CA ILE A 144 -5.45 2.33 11.22
C ILE A 144 -4.42 2.80 12.24
N ASN A 145 -3.50 1.92 12.64
CA ASN A 145 -2.49 2.26 13.64
C ASN A 145 -1.55 3.37 13.15
N ALA A 146 -1.11 3.31 11.92
CA ALA A 146 -0.21 4.31 11.33
C ALA A 146 -0.87 5.69 11.12
N LEU A 147 -2.18 5.71 10.84
CA LEU A 147 -2.93 6.94 10.55
C LEU A 147 -3.62 7.55 11.78
N ARG A 148 -3.72 6.80 12.88
CA ARG A 148 -4.38 7.28 14.09
C ARG A 148 -3.76 8.56 14.63
N GLY A 149 -4.58 9.59 14.84
CA GLY A 149 -4.15 10.87 15.44
C GLY A 149 -3.34 11.77 14.50
N LYS A 150 -3.09 11.36 13.25
CA LYS A 150 -2.55 12.26 12.25
C LYS A 150 -3.59 13.34 11.90
N LYS A 151 -3.14 14.55 11.58
CA LYS A 151 -4.05 15.64 11.19
C LYS A 151 -4.47 15.51 9.73
N ASN A 152 -3.51 15.24 8.86
CA ASN A 152 -3.72 15.17 7.42
C ASN A 152 -3.09 13.90 6.83
N VAL A 153 -3.78 13.31 5.88
CA VAL A 153 -3.31 12.21 5.05
C VAL A 153 -3.44 12.62 3.60
N ILE A 154 -2.35 12.55 2.86
CA ILE A 154 -2.27 12.89 1.44
C ILE A 154 -2.04 11.62 0.65
N VAL A 155 -3.09 11.08 0.05
CA VAL A 155 -3.05 9.86 -0.75
C VAL A 155 -2.67 10.20 -2.18
N LEU A 156 -1.59 9.63 -2.67
CA LEU A 156 -1.07 9.84 -4.02
C LEU A 156 -1.23 8.56 -4.85
N GLU A 157 -1.92 8.66 -5.98
CA GLU A 157 -2.21 7.53 -6.87
C GLU A 157 -1.95 7.88 -8.33
N ARG A 158 -1.37 6.91 -9.07
CA ARG A 158 -1.16 7.05 -10.52
C ARG A 158 -2.40 6.60 -11.30
N THR A 159 -3.54 7.09 -10.88
CA THR A 159 -4.84 6.84 -11.50
C THR A 159 -5.78 8.01 -11.23
N ASP A 160 -6.83 8.10 -12.02
CA ASP A 160 -7.96 9.02 -11.78
C ASP A 160 -9.26 8.33 -12.17
N GLU A 161 -10.13 8.16 -11.21
CA GLU A 161 -11.49 7.66 -11.40
C GLU A 161 -12.49 8.81 -11.30
N GLY A 162 -12.50 9.69 -12.29
CA GLY A 162 -13.29 10.93 -12.29
C GLY A 162 -14.79 10.75 -12.08
N MET A 163 -15.35 9.57 -12.33
CA MET A 163 -16.75 9.20 -12.05
C MET A 163 -16.96 8.63 -10.64
N SER A 164 -15.90 8.44 -9.88
CA SER A 164 -15.93 7.91 -8.51
C SER A 164 -15.65 9.02 -7.50
N GLY A 165 -16.11 8.85 -6.28
CA GLY A 165 -15.85 9.80 -5.20
C GLY A 165 -14.39 9.85 -4.78
N ASP A 166 -13.68 8.72 -4.89
CA ASP A 166 -12.26 8.56 -4.59
C ASP A 166 -11.61 7.57 -5.55
N ASN A 167 -10.29 7.66 -5.68
CA ASN A 167 -9.47 6.65 -6.33
C ASN A 167 -9.37 5.38 -5.48
N PRO A 168 -8.94 4.23 -6.03
CA PRO A 168 -8.97 2.93 -5.34
C PRO A 168 -8.31 2.92 -3.96
N LEU A 169 -7.08 3.41 -3.83
CA LEU A 169 -6.39 3.44 -2.55
C LEU A 169 -7.06 4.39 -1.56
N GLY A 170 -7.52 5.54 -2.03
CA GLY A 170 -8.28 6.49 -1.22
C GLY A 170 -9.55 5.86 -0.65
N ARG A 171 -10.28 5.05 -1.45
CA ARG A 171 -11.45 4.28 -0.99
C ARG A 171 -11.08 3.23 0.06
N ASP A 172 -10.01 2.46 -0.17
CA ASP A 172 -9.56 1.45 0.79
C ASP A 172 -9.19 2.10 2.13
N ILE A 173 -8.48 3.22 2.12
CA ILE A 173 -8.12 3.98 3.34
C ILE A 173 -9.37 4.49 4.06
N ARG A 174 -10.32 5.11 3.34
CA ARG A 174 -11.57 5.61 3.97
C ARG A 174 -12.40 4.50 4.55
N THR A 175 -12.54 3.38 3.83
CA THR A 175 -13.25 2.19 4.31
C THR A 175 -12.59 1.64 5.58
N THR A 176 -11.27 1.57 5.58
CA THR A 176 -10.49 1.09 6.73
C THR A 176 -10.69 1.98 7.96
N LEU A 177 -10.59 3.30 7.80
CA LEU A 177 -10.83 4.24 8.90
C LEU A 177 -12.28 4.20 9.39
N SER A 178 -13.26 4.04 8.48
CA SER A 178 -14.67 3.87 8.85
C SER A 178 -14.88 2.61 9.69
N LYS A 179 -14.28 1.48 9.29
CA LYS A 179 -14.33 0.24 10.09
C LYS A 179 -13.68 0.41 11.46
N GLY A 180 -12.57 1.15 11.55
CA GLY A 180 -11.94 1.50 12.83
C GLY A 180 -12.86 2.36 13.72
N GLN A 181 -13.63 3.28 13.14
CA GLN A 181 -14.64 4.05 13.86
C GLN A 181 -15.82 3.18 14.31
N GLU A 182 -16.25 2.22 13.48
CA GLU A 182 -17.26 1.23 13.88
C GLU A 182 -16.75 0.37 15.03
N ALA A 183 -15.50 -0.09 14.97
CA ALA A 183 -14.88 -0.83 16.07
C ALA A 183 -14.82 -0.02 17.37
N SER A 184 -14.65 1.29 17.32
CA SER A 184 -14.71 2.17 18.47
C SER A 184 -16.12 2.25 19.10
N ARG A 185 -17.17 2.16 18.29
CA ARG A 185 -18.57 2.28 18.73
C ARG A 185 -19.19 0.95 19.17
N TYR A 186 -18.86 -0.11 18.45
CA TYR A 186 -19.57 -1.39 18.55
C TYR A 186 -18.67 -2.55 18.97
N GLY A 187 -17.35 -2.31 19.12
CA GLY A 187 -16.36 -3.35 19.26
C GLY A 187 -16.03 -4.02 17.92
N GLY A 188 -15.02 -4.87 17.92
CA GLY A 188 -14.58 -5.59 16.71
C GLY A 188 -13.14 -6.07 16.84
N THR A 189 -12.63 -6.70 15.80
CA THR A 189 -11.27 -7.24 15.74
C THR A 189 -10.24 -6.21 15.26
N LEU A 190 -10.68 -5.16 14.56
CA LEU A 190 -9.81 -4.09 14.10
C LEU A 190 -9.46 -3.11 15.23
N PRO A 191 -8.30 -2.45 15.16
CA PRO A 191 -7.97 -1.37 16.08
C PRO A 191 -9.02 -0.25 16.02
N SER A 192 -9.45 0.24 17.17
CA SER A 192 -10.42 1.31 17.24
C SER A 192 -9.78 2.68 16.95
N ILE A 193 -10.52 3.56 16.29
CA ILE A 193 -10.16 4.96 16.06
C ILE A 193 -11.37 5.84 16.30
N THR A 194 -11.21 6.92 17.03
CA THR A 194 -12.30 7.87 17.28
C THR A 194 -12.36 8.94 16.19
N LEU A 195 -13.46 9.70 16.13
CA LEU A 195 -13.64 10.72 15.10
C LEU A 195 -12.57 11.82 15.18
N ASP A 196 -12.22 12.23 16.40
CA ASP A 196 -11.18 13.24 16.66
C ASP A 196 -9.75 12.75 16.34
N GLN A 197 -9.55 11.44 16.30
CA GLN A 197 -8.29 10.81 15.87
C GLN A 197 -8.23 10.55 14.36
N THR A 198 -9.35 10.74 13.65
CA THR A 198 -9.45 10.46 12.21
C THR A 198 -8.88 11.64 11.42
N PRO A 199 -7.89 11.41 10.54
CA PRO A 199 -7.27 12.48 9.77
C PRO A 199 -8.19 13.02 8.68
N ARG A 200 -7.94 14.28 8.26
CA ARG A 200 -8.47 14.78 7.00
C ARG A 200 -7.72 14.14 5.84
N ILE A 201 -8.45 13.63 4.84
CA ILE A 201 -7.87 12.91 3.71
C ILE A 201 -7.89 13.78 2.47
N PHE A 202 -6.73 13.97 1.87
CA PHE A 202 -6.50 14.61 0.58
C PHE A 202 -6.14 13.54 -0.46
N ARG A 203 -6.47 13.79 -1.72
CA ARG A 203 -6.30 12.85 -2.83
C ARG A 203 -5.61 13.54 -3.99
N GLY A 204 -4.50 12.97 -4.41
CA GLY A 204 -3.72 13.47 -5.55
C GLY A 204 -3.59 12.41 -6.64
N SER A 205 -4.01 12.76 -7.86
CA SER A 205 -3.72 11.95 -9.05
C SER A 205 -2.46 12.46 -9.72
N TYR A 206 -1.51 11.56 -10.03
CA TYR A 206 -0.23 11.92 -10.64
C TYR A 206 0.13 11.01 -11.81
N GLY A 207 1.06 11.45 -12.66
CA GLY A 207 1.71 10.62 -13.68
C GLY A 207 0.80 10.11 -14.79
N LEU A 208 -0.38 10.71 -14.96
CA LEU A 208 -1.31 10.36 -16.03
C LEU A 208 -0.74 10.75 -17.39
N GLY A 209 -0.99 9.93 -18.41
CA GLY A 209 -0.48 10.18 -19.76
C GLY A 209 1.05 10.14 -19.84
N SER A 210 1.69 9.27 -19.08
CA SER A 210 3.16 9.10 -19.02
C SER A 210 3.93 10.34 -18.53
N ARG A 211 3.28 11.21 -17.77
CA ARG A 211 3.96 12.33 -17.14
C ARG A 211 4.86 11.85 -16.01
N ASP A 212 5.98 12.52 -15.86
CA ASP A 212 6.90 12.27 -14.74
C ASP A 212 6.26 12.58 -13.40
N PHE A 213 6.65 11.82 -12.39
CA PHE A 213 6.40 12.14 -10.99
C PHE A 213 7.74 12.45 -10.31
N ARG A 214 7.87 13.64 -9.78
CA ARG A 214 9.11 14.15 -9.16
C ARG A 214 8.85 14.61 -7.75
N PRO A 215 9.89 14.75 -6.89
CA PRO A 215 9.75 15.27 -5.53
C PRO A 215 9.03 16.62 -5.46
N GLU A 216 9.22 17.50 -6.44
CA GLU A 216 8.56 18.81 -6.50
C GLU A 216 7.03 18.70 -6.57
N HIS A 217 6.51 17.65 -7.21
CA HIS A 217 5.06 17.40 -7.22
C HIS A 217 4.53 17.06 -5.83
N THR A 218 5.32 16.33 -5.03
CA THR A 218 4.99 16.04 -3.63
C THR A 218 4.99 17.31 -2.78
N LEU A 219 5.95 18.23 -3.04
CA LEU A 219 5.95 19.55 -2.39
C LEU A 219 4.68 20.32 -2.72
N GLY A 220 4.26 20.32 -4.00
CA GLY A 220 3.00 20.93 -4.44
C GLY A 220 1.76 20.33 -3.75
N ALA A 221 1.75 19.00 -3.55
CA ALA A 221 0.69 18.33 -2.81
C ALA A 221 0.64 18.77 -1.33
N TYR A 222 1.80 18.89 -0.69
CA TYR A 222 1.89 19.41 0.68
C TYR A 222 1.38 20.86 0.76
N GLU A 223 1.84 21.72 -0.13
CA GLU A 223 1.41 23.13 -0.20
C GLU A 223 -0.12 23.26 -0.39
N PHE A 224 -0.72 22.40 -1.21
CA PHE A 224 -2.16 22.39 -1.36
C PHE A 224 -2.87 21.97 -0.06
N ALA A 225 -2.41 20.90 0.57
CA ALA A 225 -3.09 20.33 1.73
C ALA A 225 -2.91 21.17 3.01
N VAL A 226 -1.75 21.78 3.19
CA VAL A 226 -1.33 22.42 4.46
C VAL A 226 -0.88 23.86 4.26
N GLY A 227 -0.24 24.18 3.14
CA GLY A 227 0.39 25.48 2.86
C GLY A 227 -0.56 26.57 2.36
N GLY A 228 -1.83 26.24 2.09
CA GLY A 228 -2.85 27.20 1.64
C GLY A 228 -2.79 27.58 0.17
N THR A 229 -2.10 26.80 -0.65
CA THR A 229 -2.05 27.01 -2.11
C THR A 229 -3.43 26.82 -2.74
N VAL A 230 -3.76 27.72 -3.65
CA VAL A 230 -5.02 27.69 -4.39
C VAL A 230 -4.79 27.05 -5.77
N ARG A 231 -5.69 26.17 -6.19
CA ARG A 231 -5.68 25.55 -7.52
C ARG A 231 -5.94 26.59 -8.62
N LYS A 232 -5.62 26.22 -9.87
CA LYS A 232 -5.87 27.08 -11.05
C LYS A 232 -7.34 27.47 -11.23
N ASP A 233 -8.27 26.64 -10.73
CA ASP A 233 -9.72 26.90 -10.76
C ASP A 233 -10.21 27.77 -9.57
N GLY A 234 -9.31 28.29 -8.75
CA GLY A 234 -9.61 29.14 -7.60
C GLY A 234 -10.00 28.40 -6.33
N LYS A 235 -9.99 27.06 -6.32
CA LYS A 235 -10.33 26.26 -5.14
C LYS A 235 -9.11 25.95 -4.29
N SER A 236 -9.32 25.86 -2.99
CA SER A 236 -8.29 25.56 -1.99
C SER A 236 -8.75 24.53 -0.97
N ALA A 237 -7.82 24.04 -0.18
CA ALA A 237 -8.12 23.16 0.95
C ALA A 237 -8.99 23.88 2.01
N ALA A 238 -8.86 25.19 2.16
CA ALA A 238 -9.70 26.00 3.05
C ALA A 238 -11.18 26.03 2.64
N ASP A 239 -11.44 25.94 1.34
CA ASP A 239 -12.79 25.87 0.78
C ASP A 239 -13.42 24.47 0.83
N GLY A 240 -12.76 23.52 1.51
CA GLY A 240 -13.22 22.13 1.62
C GLY A 240 -12.75 21.21 0.49
N GLU A 241 -12.01 21.74 -0.50
CA GLU A 241 -11.47 20.91 -1.58
C GLU A 241 -10.40 19.95 -1.05
N THR A 242 -10.47 18.70 -1.47
CA THR A 242 -9.55 17.65 -1.05
C THR A 242 -8.91 16.90 -2.22
N TYR A 243 -9.33 17.18 -3.46
CA TYR A 243 -8.79 16.56 -4.65
C TYR A 243 -7.92 17.54 -5.45
N PHE A 244 -6.81 17.02 -5.98
CA PHE A 244 -5.89 17.76 -6.86
C PHE A 244 -5.20 16.82 -7.86
N THR A 245 -4.62 17.38 -8.90
CA THR A 245 -3.79 16.69 -9.89
C THR A 245 -2.38 17.25 -9.88
N LEU A 246 -1.40 16.38 -10.12
CA LEU A 246 0.03 16.69 -10.17
C LEU A 246 0.60 16.40 -11.56
N GLY A 247 1.45 17.31 -12.06
CA GLY A 247 2.15 17.18 -13.34
C GLY A 247 1.76 18.19 -14.39
#